data_837c930620d12c620684c46f076c1e64
#
_entry.id   837c930620d12c620684c46f076c1e64
#
_cell.length_a   1.000
_cell.length_b   1.000
_cell.length_c   1.000
_cell.angle_alpha   90.00
_cell.angle_beta   90.00
_cell.angle_gamma   90.00
#
_symmetry.space_group_name_H-M   'P 1'
#
loop_
_entity.id
_entity.type
_entity.pdbx_description
1 polymer ?
#
loop_
_entity_poly.entity_id
_entity_poly.type
_entity_poly.pdbx_seq_one_letter_code
_entity_poly.pdbx_strand_id
1 'polypeptide(L)'
;MTQKQAKAAAAPTEESKVEAPKTEAPQAEAPKVEAPKAEAPKAEAPKTDAPKADASGISAALVKELRAASGAGMMDCKKALAECNGDIEEAKDFLRKKGLASADKKSGRIAAEGSVCSYIHAGSKLGVLVEVNCETDFVGRGEKFQELVNDMAMQIAACPSVTVVSVEDVSQEMLEKERAIEMEKEDLASKPENIRGQIVQGRLDKIAKEMSLLEQPFVKDTSKTVAEVIKAAIAEIGENIQVRRFERYNLGEGIAKKEEDFAAEVEAQSKAMAAKAAEKKEEAPKEEKDTSDAPKVEVSAKLVKELRAASGAGMMDCKKALAENNNDIEAAKDFLKKKGLASADKKAGRIAAEGAVASYIHAGSRLGVLVEVNCETDFVARGDKFKELVNDMAMQIAACPQIEVVAVEDVSQAMLDRERAIELEKEDLASKPEAMREKIVEGRLGKIAKEMALLEQAYIKDTSKTVAEVIKASIAEIGENIQIRRFKRFVLGEGIEKKQEDFAAEVAAQTGKA
;
A
#
# COMPACT_ATOMS: atom_id res chain seq x y z
N MET A 1 7.72 71.15 -23.40
CA MET A 1 6.33 71.42 -23.77
C MET A 1 5.47 70.50 -22.91
N THR A 2 4.90 71.09 -21.91
CA THR A 2 3.56 71.10 -21.34
C THR A 2 3.06 69.79 -20.78
N GLN A 3 3.11 69.62 -19.40
CA GLN A 3 2.17 70.06 -18.36
C GLN A 3 0.73 69.52 -18.55
N LYS A 4 0.23 68.80 -17.55
CA LYS A 4 -0.60 69.20 -16.39
C LYS A 4 -0.97 67.91 -15.62
N GLN A 5 -0.61 67.63 -14.36
CA GLN A 5 -1.14 68.16 -13.09
C GLN A 5 -2.68 68.13 -12.93
N ALA A 6 -3.14 67.35 -11.95
CA ALA A 6 -3.98 67.73 -10.79
C ALA A 6 -4.26 66.48 -9.95
N LYS A 7 -3.80 66.37 -8.73
CA LYS A 7 -4.25 66.86 -7.41
C LYS A 7 -5.47 66.09 -6.90
N ALA A 8 -5.30 65.14 -5.96
CA ALA A 8 -5.42 65.16 -4.50
C ALA A 8 -6.83 65.50 -3.97
N ALA A 9 -7.38 64.58 -3.16
CA ALA A 9 -7.99 64.90 -1.85
C ALA A 9 -8.22 63.66 -1.02
N ALA A 10 -8.02 63.79 0.28
CA ALA A 10 -7.96 62.83 1.35
C ALA A 10 -9.32 62.46 1.96
N ALA A 11 -9.38 61.27 2.51
CA ALA A 11 -10.10 60.68 3.65
C ALA A 11 -11.34 61.38 4.25
N PRO A 12 -12.26 60.69 5.00
CA PRO A 12 -11.93 59.76 6.08
C PRO A 12 -12.83 58.49 6.19
N THR A 13 -12.37 57.60 7.01
CA THR A 13 -12.94 56.48 7.78
C THR A 13 -14.43 56.51 8.05
N GLU A 14 -15.13 55.39 7.74
CA GLU A 14 -16.26 54.90 8.53
C GLU A 14 -16.26 53.37 8.58
N GLU A 15 -16.28 52.87 9.83
CA GLU A 15 -16.54 51.49 10.19
C GLU A 15 -17.98 51.14 9.79
N SER A 16 -18.20 50.09 9.00
CA SER A 16 -19.51 49.47 8.92
C SER A 16 -19.41 47.98 9.17
N LYS A 17 -19.93 47.59 10.34
CA LYS A 17 -20.32 46.22 10.71
C LYS A 17 -21.18 45.64 9.58
N VAL A 18 -20.75 44.51 9.03
CA VAL A 18 -21.60 43.68 8.17
C VAL A 18 -22.16 42.56 9.03
N GLU A 19 -23.46 42.64 9.32
CA GLU A 19 -24.30 41.58 9.87
C GLU A 19 -24.43 40.44 8.84
N ALA A 20 -24.34 39.20 9.33
CA ALA A 20 -24.62 38.01 8.55
C ALA A 20 -26.14 37.88 8.25
N PRO A 21 -26.54 37.49 7.05
CA PRO A 21 -27.95 37.25 6.77
C PRO A 21 -28.37 35.89 7.37
N LYS A 22 -29.39 35.93 8.23
CA LYS A 22 -30.20 34.79 8.64
C LYS A 22 -31.03 34.33 7.46
N THR A 23 -30.80 33.14 6.97
CA THR A 23 -31.68 32.43 6.06
C THR A 23 -32.81 31.78 6.86
N GLU A 24 -34.02 32.31 6.76
CA GLU A 24 -35.25 31.66 7.20
C GLU A 24 -35.59 30.50 6.25
N ALA A 25 -35.87 29.34 6.83
CA ALA A 25 -36.40 28.17 6.14
C ALA A 25 -37.92 28.39 5.88
N PRO A 26 -38.44 28.06 4.69
CA PRO A 26 -39.88 28.13 4.46
C PRO A 26 -40.60 26.98 5.15
N GLN A 27 -41.56 27.30 6.01
CA GLN A 27 -42.54 26.38 6.56
C GLN A 27 -43.54 26.01 5.43
N ALA A 28 -43.59 24.71 5.12
CA ALA A 28 -44.65 24.15 4.28
C ALA A 28 -45.88 23.90 5.13
N GLU A 29 -46.98 24.58 4.80
CA GLU A 29 -48.32 24.32 5.35
C GLU A 29 -48.81 22.93 4.94
N ALA A 30 -49.24 22.14 5.93
CA ALA A 30 -49.95 20.88 5.73
C ALA A 30 -51.42 21.12 5.45
N PRO A 31 -52.02 20.47 4.44
CA PRO A 31 -53.46 20.59 4.22
C PRO A 31 -54.25 19.82 5.27
N LYS A 32 -55.21 20.49 5.89
CA LYS A 32 -56.25 19.91 6.73
C LYS A 32 -57.14 18.98 5.89
N VAL A 33 -57.12 17.71 6.19
CA VAL A 33 -58.16 16.78 5.72
C VAL A 33 -59.09 16.51 6.90
N GLU A 34 -60.38 16.83 6.69
CA GLU A 34 -61.48 16.55 7.63
C GLU A 34 -61.64 15.04 7.87
N ALA A 35 -61.82 14.67 9.13
CA ALA A 35 -62.08 13.31 9.54
C ALA A 35 -63.60 13.00 9.41
N PRO A 36 -63.99 11.89 8.78
CA PRO A 36 -65.36 11.39 8.92
C PRO A 36 -65.52 10.58 10.23
N LYS A 37 -66.64 10.83 10.89
CA LYS A 37 -67.08 10.16 12.13
C LYS A 37 -67.06 8.66 11.99
N ALA A 38 -66.38 7.99 12.91
CA ALA A 38 -66.44 6.57 13.09
C ALA A 38 -67.64 6.15 13.93
N GLU A 39 -68.44 5.26 13.38
CA GLU A 39 -69.32 4.38 14.16
C GLU A 39 -68.50 3.17 14.64
N ALA A 40 -68.59 2.86 15.90
CA ALA A 40 -67.93 1.74 16.52
C ALA A 40 -68.66 0.41 16.19
N PRO A 41 -67.94 -0.59 15.67
CA PRO A 41 -68.39 -1.98 15.75
C PRO A 41 -67.75 -2.68 16.94
N LYS A 42 -68.59 -3.53 17.56
CA LYS A 42 -68.34 -4.37 18.73
C LYS A 42 -67.09 -5.22 18.63
N ALA A 43 -66.42 -5.32 19.75
CA ALA A 43 -65.32 -6.23 19.99
C ALA A 43 -65.68 -7.69 19.72
N GLU A 44 -65.08 -8.31 18.71
CA GLU A 44 -64.84 -9.72 18.61
C GLU A 44 -63.36 -10.00 18.91
N ALA A 45 -63.13 -10.96 19.78
CA ALA A 45 -61.81 -11.40 20.21
C ALA A 45 -60.92 -11.83 19.02
N PRO A 46 -59.62 -11.51 19.00
CA PRO A 46 -58.76 -11.97 17.95
C PRO A 46 -58.60 -13.48 18.04
N LYS A 47 -59.06 -14.18 17.03
CA LYS A 47 -58.66 -15.54 16.75
C LYS A 47 -57.19 -15.49 16.39
N THR A 48 -56.36 -16.14 17.21
CA THR A 48 -54.96 -16.44 16.88
C THR A 48 -54.95 -17.32 15.64
N ASP A 49 -54.67 -16.73 14.48
CA ASP A 49 -54.32 -17.51 13.30
C ASP A 49 -52.97 -18.20 13.57
N ALA A 50 -53.06 -19.48 13.86
CA ALA A 50 -51.90 -20.36 13.81
C ALA A 50 -51.31 -20.28 12.41
N PRO A 51 -49.97 -20.14 12.26
CA PRO A 51 -49.35 -20.08 10.96
C PRO A 51 -49.69 -21.31 10.16
N LYS A 52 -50.30 -21.12 8.98
CA LYS A 52 -50.61 -22.23 8.06
C LYS A 52 -49.31 -22.98 7.77
N ALA A 53 -49.17 -24.19 8.27
CA ALA A 53 -48.19 -25.15 7.86
C ALA A 53 -48.51 -25.56 6.41
N ASP A 54 -47.56 -25.34 5.50
CA ASP A 54 -47.63 -25.89 4.16
C ASP A 54 -47.69 -27.44 4.27
N ALA A 55 -48.09 -28.13 3.19
CA ALA A 55 -48.24 -29.59 3.13
C ALA A 55 -46.99 -30.42 3.57
N SER A 56 -45.88 -29.79 3.88
CA SER A 56 -44.65 -30.37 4.41
C SER A 56 -44.47 -30.20 5.95
N GLY A 57 -45.44 -29.64 6.68
CA GLY A 57 -45.37 -29.46 8.15
C GLY A 57 -44.38 -28.38 8.63
N ILE A 58 -43.70 -27.66 7.74
CA ILE A 58 -42.66 -26.67 8.08
C ILE A 58 -43.30 -25.31 8.31
N SER A 59 -43.11 -24.74 9.50
CA SER A 59 -43.56 -23.39 9.83
C SER A 59 -42.76 -22.33 9.10
N ALA A 60 -43.42 -21.30 8.55
CA ALA A 60 -42.76 -20.11 7.98
C ALA A 60 -41.87 -19.39 9.01
N ALA A 61 -42.18 -19.53 10.32
CA ALA A 61 -41.35 -19.02 11.41
C ALA A 61 -39.98 -19.71 11.47
N LEU A 62 -39.92 -21.03 11.38
CA LEU A 62 -38.69 -21.82 11.35
C LEU A 62 -37.82 -21.49 10.14
N VAL A 63 -38.46 -21.30 8.97
CA VAL A 63 -37.73 -20.88 7.75
C VAL A 63 -37.09 -19.49 7.92
N LYS A 64 -37.81 -18.56 8.56
CA LYS A 64 -37.29 -17.20 8.83
C LYS A 64 -36.17 -17.24 9.86
N GLU A 65 -36.28 -18.06 10.90
CA GLU A 65 -35.28 -18.27 11.94
C GLU A 65 -34.01 -18.89 11.35
N LEU A 66 -34.14 -19.98 10.60
CA LEU A 66 -33.00 -20.62 9.92
C LEU A 66 -32.32 -19.67 8.93
N ARG A 67 -33.10 -18.85 8.21
CA ARG A 67 -32.55 -17.85 7.32
C ARG A 67 -31.75 -16.76 8.06
N ALA A 68 -32.27 -16.29 9.20
CA ALA A 68 -31.57 -15.31 10.03
C ALA A 68 -30.26 -15.89 10.61
N ALA A 69 -30.23 -17.17 10.91
CA ALA A 69 -29.09 -17.86 11.50
C ALA A 69 -28.05 -18.33 10.46
N SER A 70 -28.47 -18.67 9.22
CA SER A 70 -27.61 -19.28 8.19
C SER A 70 -27.28 -18.33 7.05
N GLY A 71 -27.99 -17.22 6.89
CA GLY A 71 -27.85 -16.32 5.72
C GLY A 71 -28.34 -16.91 4.38
N ALA A 72 -28.75 -18.20 4.35
CA ALA A 72 -29.12 -18.91 3.13
C ALA A 72 -30.43 -18.43 2.50
N GLY A 73 -30.64 -18.74 1.22
CA GLY A 73 -31.86 -18.40 0.51
C GLY A 73 -33.10 -19.08 1.12
N MET A 74 -34.25 -18.37 1.08
CA MET A 74 -35.51 -18.89 1.69
C MET A 74 -35.92 -20.27 1.19
N MET A 75 -35.70 -20.56 -0.09
CA MET A 75 -36.02 -21.87 -0.67
C MET A 75 -35.05 -22.95 -0.23
N ASP A 76 -33.79 -22.62 0.00
CA ASP A 76 -32.79 -23.56 0.52
C ASP A 76 -33.03 -23.86 1.99
N CYS A 77 -33.38 -22.84 2.79
CA CYS A 77 -33.82 -23.04 4.18
C CYS A 77 -35.07 -23.94 4.28
N LYS A 78 -36.06 -23.72 3.39
CA LYS A 78 -37.27 -24.56 3.34
C LYS A 78 -36.92 -26.02 2.98
N LYS A 79 -36.06 -26.25 1.99
CA LYS A 79 -35.59 -27.59 1.61
C LYS A 79 -34.80 -28.25 2.72
N ALA A 80 -33.87 -27.51 3.35
CA ALA A 80 -33.09 -28.04 4.47
C ALA A 80 -33.96 -28.49 5.64
N LEU A 81 -34.93 -27.66 6.06
CA LEU A 81 -35.88 -28.03 7.10
C LEU A 81 -36.74 -29.22 6.72
N ALA A 82 -37.07 -29.37 5.41
CA ALA A 82 -37.83 -30.54 4.94
C ALA A 82 -37.03 -31.84 5.06
N GLU A 83 -35.73 -31.78 4.72
CA GLU A 83 -34.84 -32.95 4.80
C GLU A 83 -34.44 -33.30 6.22
N CYS A 84 -34.44 -32.32 7.16
CA CYS A 84 -34.09 -32.47 8.57
C CYS A 84 -35.32 -32.48 9.47
N ASN A 85 -36.52 -32.80 8.96
CA ASN A 85 -37.77 -32.93 9.74
C ASN A 85 -38.08 -31.72 10.65
N GLY A 86 -37.64 -30.51 10.28
CA GLY A 86 -37.88 -29.29 11.03
C GLY A 86 -36.86 -28.98 12.12
N ASP A 87 -35.80 -29.79 12.28
CA ASP A 87 -34.69 -29.49 13.19
C ASP A 87 -33.81 -28.39 12.62
N ILE A 88 -33.64 -27.29 13.38
CA ILE A 88 -32.90 -26.10 12.96
C ILE A 88 -31.41 -26.37 12.97
N GLU A 89 -30.88 -27.10 13.94
CA GLU A 89 -29.43 -27.35 14.04
C GLU A 89 -28.98 -28.34 12.94
N GLU A 90 -29.73 -29.42 12.73
CA GLU A 90 -29.46 -30.34 11.62
C GLU A 90 -29.61 -29.64 10.25
N ALA A 91 -30.58 -28.74 10.11
CA ALA A 91 -30.79 -27.97 8.90
C ALA A 91 -29.66 -26.95 8.66
N LYS A 92 -29.08 -26.34 9.71
CA LYS A 92 -27.87 -25.51 9.59
C LYS A 92 -26.67 -26.31 9.08
N ASP A 93 -26.43 -27.47 9.67
CA ASP A 93 -25.36 -28.37 9.26
C ASP A 93 -25.54 -28.87 7.82
N PHE A 94 -26.77 -29.20 7.45
CA PHE A 94 -27.13 -29.58 6.08
C PHE A 94 -26.86 -28.44 5.09
N LEU A 95 -27.28 -27.22 5.42
CA LEU A 95 -27.00 -26.02 4.59
C LEU A 95 -25.52 -25.74 4.50
N ARG A 96 -24.77 -25.90 5.59
CA ARG A 96 -23.32 -25.75 5.62
C ARG A 96 -22.65 -26.75 4.68
N LYS A 97 -22.96 -28.04 4.78
CA LYS A 97 -22.41 -29.08 3.88
C LYS A 97 -22.78 -28.83 2.42
N LYS A 98 -24.03 -28.45 2.15
CA LYS A 98 -24.51 -28.11 0.81
C LYS A 98 -23.82 -26.84 0.25
N GLY A 99 -23.62 -25.83 1.09
CA GLY A 99 -22.91 -24.60 0.77
C GLY A 99 -21.46 -24.87 0.37
N LEU A 100 -20.75 -25.68 1.16
CA LEU A 100 -19.37 -26.10 0.86
C LEU A 100 -19.27 -26.85 -0.47
N ALA A 101 -20.18 -27.81 -0.72
CA ALA A 101 -20.24 -28.52 -2.01
C ALA A 101 -20.60 -27.61 -3.20
N SER A 102 -21.34 -26.52 -2.94
CA SER A 102 -21.63 -25.50 -3.96
C SER A 102 -20.44 -24.57 -4.19
N ALA A 103 -19.66 -24.27 -3.14
CA ALA A 103 -18.44 -23.48 -3.25
C ALA A 103 -17.41 -24.16 -4.16
N ASP A 104 -17.20 -25.46 -4.00
CA ASP A 104 -16.30 -26.24 -4.86
C ASP A 104 -16.70 -26.18 -6.35
N LYS A 105 -17.99 -26.12 -6.67
CA LYS A 105 -18.48 -25.96 -8.04
C LYS A 105 -18.27 -24.55 -8.61
N LYS A 106 -18.15 -23.55 -7.76
CA LYS A 106 -17.96 -22.15 -8.14
C LYS A 106 -16.49 -21.79 -8.28
N SER A 107 -15.58 -22.55 -7.67
CA SER A 107 -14.13 -22.24 -7.68
C SER A 107 -13.51 -22.13 -9.08
N GLY A 108 -14.12 -22.79 -10.07
CA GLY A 108 -13.69 -22.69 -11.48
C GLY A 108 -14.26 -21.49 -12.25
N ARG A 109 -15.04 -20.59 -11.62
CA ARG A 109 -15.56 -19.41 -12.29
C ARG A 109 -14.54 -18.28 -12.28
N ILE A 110 -14.55 -17.46 -13.34
CA ILE A 110 -13.66 -16.32 -13.45
C ILE A 110 -14.04 -15.26 -12.40
N ALA A 111 -13.08 -14.91 -11.56
CA ALA A 111 -13.19 -13.85 -10.57
C ALA A 111 -12.23 -12.73 -10.95
N ALA A 112 -12.71 -11.71 -11.66
CA ALA A 112 -11.90 -10.60 -12.18
C ALA A 112 -12.19 -9.25 -11.52
N GLU A 113 -13.26 -9.18 -10.72
CA GLU A 113 -13.59 -8.05 -9.85
C GLU A 113 -13.11 -8.35 -8.43
N GLY A 114 -13.36 -7.49 -7.46
CA GLY A 114 -12.96 -7.69 -6.07
C GLY A 114 -12.38 -6.45 -5.41
N SER A 115 -11.31 -6.63 -4.62
CA SER A 115 -10.67 -5.53 -3.89
C SER A 115 -9.18 -5.76 -3.67
N VAL A 116 -8.42 -4.68 -3.75
CA VAL A 116 -7.04 -4.60 -3.24
C VAL A 116 -7.08 -3.93 -1.88
N CYS A 117 -6.49 -4.57 -0.88
CA CYS A 117 -6.44 -4.10 0.49
C CYS A 117 -5.01 -4.09 1.01
N SER A 118 -4.73 -3.23 1.97
CA SER A 118 -3.46 -3.18 2.67
C SER A 118 -3.65 -3.23 4.18
N TYR A 119 -2.66 -3.80 4.86
CA TYR A 119 -2.55 -3.76 6.31
C TYR A 119 -1.17 -3.27 6.70
N ILE A 120 -1.10 -2.20 7.48
CA ILE A 120 0.15 -1.70 8.06
C ILE A 120 0.10 -1.95 9.57
N HIS A 121 1.05 -2.73 10.08
CA HIS A 121 1.14 -3.01 11.50
C HIS A 121 1.60 -1.78 12.29
N ALA A 122 1.18 -1.70 13.55
CA ALA A 122 1.56 -0.61 14.43
C ALA A 122 3.09 -0.41 14.46
N GLY A 123 3.54 0.83 14.26
CA GLY A 123 4.95 1.16 14.13
C GLY A 123 5.51 1.13 12.71
N SER A 124 4.69 0.83 11.69
CA SER A 124 5.04 0.88 10.26
C SER A 124 6.27 0.03 9.88
N LYS A 125 6.56 -1.04 10.64
CA LYS A 125 7.67 -1.96 10.37
C LYS A 125 7.27 -3.18 9.54
N LEU A 126 5.99 -3.44 9.44
CA LEU A 126 5.41 -4.53 8.67
C LEU A 126 4.24 -3.99 7.86
N GLY A 127 4.23 -4.28 6.58
CA GLY A 127 3.14 -3.95 5.67
C GLY A 127 2.78 -5.13 4.78
N VAL A 128 1.49 -5.24 4.48
CA VAL A 128 0.92 -6.24 3.57
C VAL A 128 0.05 -5.54 2.55
N LEU A 129 0.12 -6.00 1.32
CA LEU A 129 -0.79 -5.68 0.22
C LEU A 129 -1.37 -6.99 -0.30
N VAL A 130 -2.69 -7.09 -0.43
CA VAL A 130 -3.37 -8.30 -0.89
C VAL A 130 -4.43 -7.96 -1.93
N GLU A 131 -4.56 -8.81 -2.94
CA GLU A 131 -5.63 -8.78 -3.93
C GLU A 131 -6.52 -10.01 -3.71
N VAL A 132 -7.81 -9.74 -3.45
CA VAL A 132 -8.85 -10.76 -3.33
C VAL A 132 -9.89 -10.51 -4.41
N ASN A 133 -10.13 -11.51 -5.22
CA ASN A 133 -11.03 -11.42 -6.37
C ASN A 133 -12.37 -12.09 -6.10
N CYS A 134 -13.43 -11.55 -6.71
CA CYS A 134 -14.79 -12.09 -6.77
C CYS A 134 -15.36 -11.96 -8.18
N GLU A 135 -16.56 -12.49 -8.41
CA GLU A 135 -17.16 -12.47 -9.75
C GLU A 135 -17.67 -11.08 -10.15
N THR A 136 -18.28 -10.32 -9.20
CA THR A 136 -18.91 -9.03 -9.48
C THR A 136 -18.36 -7.91 -8.61
N ASP A 137 -18.43 -6.68 -9.12
CA ASP A 137 -18.09 -5.47 -8.37
C ASP A 137 -19.09 -5.15 -7.24
N PHE A 138 -20.31 -5.66 -7.36
CA PHE A 138 -21.33 -5.54 -6.32
C PHE A 138 -20.90 -6.28 -5.04
N VAL A 139 -20.45 -7.52 -5.18
CA VAL A 139 -19.89 -8.30 -4.06
C VAL A 139 -18.59 -7.68 -3.58
N GLY A 140 -17.73 -7.22 -4.50
CA GLY A 140 -16.49 -6.55 -4.15
C GLY A 140 -16.64 -5.34 -3.21
N ARG A 141 -17.80 -4.67 -3.23
CA ARG A 141 -18.14 -3.54 -2.33
C ARG A 141 -18.93 -3.96 -1.10
N GLY A 142 -19.36 -5.23 -1.02
CA GLY A 142 -20.16 -5.74 0.08
C GLY A 142 -19.38 -5.81 1.40
N GLU A 143 -20.02 -5.45 2.53
CA GLU A 143 -19.38 -5.40 3.85
C GLU A 143 -18.73 -6.74 4.24
N LYS A 144 -19.41 -7.86 4.02
CA LYS A 144 -18.88 -9.20 4.33
C LYS A 144 -17.64 -9.57 3.53
N PHE A 145 -17.60 -9.15 2.26
CA PHE A 145 -16.43 -9.34 1.41
C PHE A 145 -15.28 -8.47 1.87
N GLN A 146 -15.54 -7.20 2.18
CA GLN A 146 -14.51 -6.29 2.69
C GLN A 146 -13.95 -6.74 4.06
N GLU A 147 -14.79 -7.28 4.93
CA GLU A 147 -14.34 -7.90 6.19
C GLU A 147 -13.39 -9.07 5.92
N LEU A 148 -13.75 -9.98 5.01
CA LEU A 148 -12.89 -11.10 4.62
C LEU A 148 -11.56 -10.62 4.06
N VAL A 149 -11.56 -9.60 3.18
CA VAL A 149 -10.34 -9.04 2.58
C VAL A 149 -9.40 -8.46 3.65
N ASN A 150 -9.96 -7.71 4.60
CA ASN A 150 -9.21 -7.18 5.73
C ASN A 150 -8.64 -8.31 6.62
N ASP A 151 -9.42 -9.37 6.83
CA ASP A 151 -8.98 -10.54 7.58
C ASP A 151 -7.83 -11.27 6.89
N MET A 152 -7.86 -11.39 5.56
CA MET A 152 -6.76 -11.97 4.78
C MET A 152 -5.48 -11.12 4.90
N ALA A 153 -5.59 -9.80 4.86
CA ALA A 153 -4.44 -8.92 5.06
C ALA A 153 -3.81 -9.08 6.45
N MET A 154 -4.65 -9.17 7.50
CA MET A 154 -4.18 -9.44 8.87
C MET A 154 -3.58 -10.84 9.03
N GLN A 155 -4.18 -11.86 8.41
CA GLN A 155 -3.68 -13.23 8.40
C GLN A 155 -2.26 -13.31 7.82
N ILE A 156 -2.04 -12.69 6.66
CA ILE A 156 -0.73 -12.65 6.01
C ILE A 156 0.29 -11.92 6.89
N ALA A 157 -0.11 -10.83 7.55
CA ALA A 157 0.75 -10.11 8.48
C ALA A 157 1.14 -10.95 9.69
N ALA A 158 0.23 -11.77 10.20
CA ALA A 158 0.45 -12.60 11.39
C ALA A 158 1.29 -13.86 11.12
N CYS A 159 1.38 -14.31 9.87
CA CYS A 159 2.05 -15.56 9.50
C CYS A 159 3.36 -15.29 8.71
N PRO A 160 4.51 -15.15 9.37
CA PRO A 160 5.77 -14.81 8.70
C PRO A 160 6.30 -15.90 7.76
N SER A 161 5.92 -17.15 7.94
CA SER A 161 6.32 -18.27 7.07
C SER A 161 5.62 -18.29 5.72
N VAL A 162 4.47 -17.61 5.60
CA VAL A 162 3.67 -17.61 4.38
C VAL A 162 4.33 -16.75 3.30
N THR A 163 4.57 -17.37 2.14
CA THR A 163 5.20 -16.73 0.97
C THR A 163 4.38 -16.87 -0.30
N VAL A 164 3.46 -17.85 -0.35
CA VAL A 164 2.61 -18.15 -1.50
C VAL A 164 1.15 -18.29 -1.08
N VAL A 165 0.22 -18.22 -2.04
CA VAL A 165 -1.21 -18.36 -1.74
C VAL A 165 -1.58 -19.84 -1.53
N SER A 166 -1.22 -20.70 -2.48
CA SER A 166 -1.52 -22.13 -2.45
C SER A 166 -0.26 -22.99 -2.52
N VAL A 167 -0.37 -24.27 -2.21
CA VAL A 167 0.75 -25.23 -2.31
C VAL A 167 1.27 -25.35 -3.74
N GLU A 168 0.37 -25.21 -4.74
CA GLU A 168 0.69 -25.28 -6.15
C GLU A 168 1.54 -24.11 -6.63
N ASP A 169 1.52 -22.97 -5.91
CA ASP A 169 2.27 -21.76 -6.22
C ASP A 169 3.73 -21.83 -5.77
N VAL A 170 4.12 -22.87 -5.01
CA VAL A 170 5.51 -23.04 -4.56
C VAL A 170 6.39 -23.40 -5.75
N SER A 171 7.37 -22.56 -6.07
CA SER A 171 8.25 -22.78 -7.21
C SER A 171 9.11 -24.02 -7.04
N GLN A 172 9.35 -24.75 -8.15
CA GLN A 172 10.23 -25.93 -8.17
C GLN A 172 11.64 -25.60 -7.66
N GLU A 173 12.14 -24.41 -7.99
CA GLU A 173 13.47 -23.96 -7.51
C GLU A 173 13.55 -23.83 -5.98
N MET A 174 12.47 -23.37 -5.34
CA MET A 174 12.39 -23.31 -3.87
C MET A 174 12.38 -24.72 -3.28
N LEU A 175 11.56 -25.61 -3.84
CA LEU A 175 11.49 -26.99 -3.40
C LEU A 175 12.82 -27.74 -3.59
N GLU A 176 13.56 -27.49 -4.66
CA GLU A 176 14.87 -28.08 -4.92
C GLU A 176 15.93 -27.56 -3.94
N LYS A 177 15.92 -26.27 -3.60
CA LYS A 177 16.80 -25.70 -2.57
C LYS A 177 16.53 -26.33 -1.21
N GLU A 178 15.25 -26.39 -0.80
CA GLU A 178 14.87 -27.03 0.45
C GLU A 178 15.18 -28.53 0.46
N ARG A 179 15.00 -29.21 -0.67
CA ARG A 179 15.39 -30.62 -0.84
C ARG A 179 16.88 -30.81 -0.60
N ALA A 180 17.73 -29.96 -1.17
CA ALA A 180 19.17 -30.04 -0.97
C ALA A 180 19.52 -29.87 0.52
N ILE A 181 18.95 -28.88 1.18
CA ILE A 181 19.16 -28.65 2.62
C ILE A 181 18.68 -29.83 3.46
N GLU A 182 17.47 -30.35 3.18
CA GLU A 182 16.93 -31.50 3.93
C GLU A 182 17.75 -32.78 3.74
N MET A 183 18.31 -33.01 2.54
CA MET A 183 19.14 -34.18 2.25
C MET A 183 20.46 -34.16 3.01
N GLU A 184 21.02 -33.00 3.35
CA GLU A 184 22.26 -32.83 4.09
C GLU A 184 22.12 -32.98 5.61
N LYS A 185 20.88 -33.06 6.13
CA LYS A 185 20.65 -33.18 7.57
C LYS A 185 21.20 -34.49 8.13
N GLU A 186 21.89 -34.40 9.26
CA GLU A 186 22.58 -35.52 9.93
C GLU A 186 21.65 -36.68 10.29
N ASP A 187 20.37 -36.41 10.60
CA ASP A 187 19.38 -37.43 10.96
C ASP A 187 19.01 -38.35 9.79
N LEU A 188 19.32 -37.97 8.56
CA LEU A 188 19.13 -38.77 7.36
C LEU A 188 20.38 -39.54 6.94
N ALA A 189 21.57 -39.15 7.41
CA ALA A 189 22.86 -39.75 6.99
C ALA A 189 22.92 -41.26 7.22
N SER A 190 22.29 -41.77 8.29
CA SER A 190 22.28 -43.19 8.67
C SER A 190 21.20 -44.03 7.98
N LYS A 191 20.30 -43.43 7.17
CA LYS A 191 19.14 -44.11 6.55
C LYS A 191 19.42 -44.55 5.12
N PRO A 192 18.81 -45.67 4.66
CA PRO A 192 18.90 -46.09 3.27
C PRO A 192 18.33 -45.00 2.33
N GLU A 193 18.87 -44.89 1.11
CA GLU A 193 18.55 -43.84 0.15
C GLU A 193 17.04 -43.77 -0.20
N ASN A 194 16.39 -44.91 -0.37
CA ASN A 194 14.96 -45.00 -0.62
C ASN A 194 14.11 -44.39 0.49
N ILE A 195 14.56 -44.61 1.76
CA ILE A 195 13.86 -44.08 2.94
C ILE A 195 14.12 -42.59 3.10
N ARG A 196 15.37 -42.16 2.80
CA ARG A 196 15.70 -40.71 2.79
C ARG A 196 14.79 -39.93 1.82
N GLY A 197 14.67 -40.43 0.59
CA GLY A 197 13.81 -39.78 -0.41
C GLY A 197 12.35 -39.62 0.04
N GLN A 198 11.76 -40.63 0.66
CA GLN A 198 10.39 -40.57 1.20
C GLN A 198 10.27 -39.59 2.37
N ILE A 199 11.23 -39.57 3.29
CA ILE A 199 11.23 -38.65 4.43
C ILE A 199 11.38 -37.20 3.94
N VAL A 200 12.32 -36.96 3.01
CA VAL A 200 12.52 -35.63 2.42
C VAL A 200 11.28 -35.17 1.70
N GLN A 201 10.63 -36.04 0.90
CA GLN A 201 9.38 -35.67 0.25
C GLN A 201 8.28 -35.28 1.26
N GLY A 202 8.08 -36.08 2.31
CA GLY A 202 7.11 -35.74 3.36
C GLY A 202 7.43 -34.45 4.12
N ARG A 203 8.72 -34.11 4.26
CA ARG A 203 9.16 -32.82 4.84
C ARG A 203 8.91 -31.66 3.89
N LEU A 204 9.21 -31.85 2.60
CA LEU A 204 8.92 -30.83 1.57
C LEU A 204 7.42 -30.53 1.46
N ASP A 205 6.58 -31.58 1.51
CA ASP A 205 5.12 -31.41 1.52
C ASP A 205 4.65 -30.61 2.75
N LYS A 206 5.31 -30.81 3.89
CA LYS A 206 5.02 -30.05 5.11
C LYS A 206 5.50 -28.59 4.99
N ILE A 207 6.72 -28.37 4.48
CA ILE A 207 7.27 -27.03 4.23
C ILE A 207 6.36 -26.26 3.24
N ALA A 208 5.97 -26.90 2.14
CA ALA A 208 5.07 -26.29 1.16
C ALA A 208 3.72 -25.85 1.79
N LYS A 209 3.15 -26.66 2.70
CA LYS A 209 1.97 -26.28 3.47
C LYS A 209 2.23 -25.14 4.44
N GLU A 210 3.37 -25.12 5.11
CA GLU A 210 3.77 -24.04 6.01
C GLU A 210 3.99 -22.72 5.27
N MET A 211 4.40 -22.77 3.99
CA MET A 211 4.55 -21.60 3.12
C MET A 211 3.25 -21.13 2.48
N SER A 212 2.22 -21.98 2.42
CA SER A 212 0.94 -21.70 1.77
C SER A 212 -0.02 -20.99 2.73
N LEU A 213 -0.63 -19.88 2.27
CA LEU A 213 -1.64 -19.13 3.02
C LEU A 213 -2.89 -19.96 3.29
N LEU A 214 -3.38 -20.70 2.30
CA LEU A 214 -4.64 -21.43 2.37
C LEU A 214 -4.63 -22.57 3.41
N GLU A 215 -3.45 -23.13 3.67
CA GLU A 215 -3.27 -24.24 4.63
C GLU A 215 -3.08 -23.74 6.08
N GLN A 216 -2.89 -22.42 6.30
CA GLN A 216 -2.68 -21.89 7.64
C GLN A 216 -3.95 -21.93 8.48
N PRO A 217 -3.83 -22.13 9.80
CA PRO A 217 -4.94 -21.91 10.71
C PRO A 217 -5.33 -20.42 10.70
N PHE A 218 -6.62 -20.14 10.67
CA PHE A 218 -7.11 -18.77 10.61
C PHE A 218 -6.91 -18.05 11.94
N VAL A 219 -6.32 -16.85 11.90
CA VAL A 219 -5.89 -16.13 13.11
C VAL A 219 -7.02 -15.77 14.07
N LYS A 220 -8.24 -15.53 13.56
CA LYS A 220 -9.44 -15.25 14.38
C LYS A 220 -10.11 -16.52 14.92
N ASP A 221 -9.93 -17.66 14.25
CA ASP A 221 -10.52 -18.94 14.61
C ASP A 221 -9.60 -20.09 14.18
N THR A 222 -8.66 -20.46 15.06
CA THR A 222 -7.66 -21.49 14.78
C THR A 222 -8.21 -22.91 14.60
N SER A 223 -9.50 -23.12 14.79
CA SER A 223 -10.17 -24.39 14.49
C SER A 223 -10.42 -24.60 12.99
N LYS A 224 -10.24 -23.57 12.18
CA LYS A 224 -10.45 -23.60 10.72
C LYS A 224 -9.19 -23.15 9.99
N THR A 225 -9.00 -23.68 8.79
CA THR A 225 -7.98 -23.17 7.87
C THR A 225 -8.50 -21.96 7.11
N VAL A 226 -7.59 -21.16 6.57
CA VAL A 226 -7.94 -20.03 5.69
C VAL A 226 -8.78 -20.51 4.49
N ALA A 227 -8.44 -21.65 3.89
CA ALA A 227 -9.21 -22.25 2.81
C ALA A 227 -10.67 -22.53 3.23
N GLU A 228 -10.88 -23.05 4.43
CA GLU A 228 -12.24 -23.32 4.97
C GLU A 228 -13.03 -22.03 5.21
N VAL A 229 -12.37 -20.97 5.67
CA VAL A 229 -12.99 -19.64 5.86
C VAL A 229 -13.42 -19.05 4.52
N ILE A 230 -12.57 -19.12 3.50
CA ILE A 230 -12.90 -18.64 2.14
C ILE A 230 -14.06 -19.47 1.56
N LYS A 231 -14.04 -20.80 1.68
CA LYS A 231 -15.14 -21.67 1.24
C LYS A 231 -16.45 -21.34 1.94
N ALA A 232 -16.41 -21.04 3.24
CA ALA A 232 -17.59 -20.61 3.99
C ALA A 232 -18.12 -19.26 3.47
N ALA A 233 -17.24 -18.32 3.17
CA ALA A 233 -17.61 -17.03 2.58
C ALA A 233 -18.23 -17.20 1.18
N ILE A 234 -17.68 -18.07 0.32
CA ILE A 234 -18.26 -18.42 -1.00
C ILE A 234 -19.66 -19.03 -0.84
N ALA A 235 -19.85 -19.89 0.16
CA ALA A 235 -21.16 -20.51 0.44
C ALA A 235 -22.20 -19.48 0.88
N GLU A 236 -21.80 -18.50 1.68
CA GLU A 236 -22.65 -17.43 2.21
C GLU A 236 -22.97 -16.33 1.19
N ILE A 237 -21.93 -15.80 0.54
CA ILE A 237 -22.03 -14.69 -0.43
C ILE A 237 -22.62 -15.18 -1.75
N GLY A 238 -22.26 -16.40 -2.19
CA GLY A 238 -22.82 -17.01 -3.38
C GLY A 238 -21.98 -16.84 -4.64
N GLU A 239 -20.83 -16.16 -4.58
CA GLU A 239 -19.88 -15.97 -5.66
C GLU A 239 -18.56 -16.69 -5.39
N ASN A 240 -17.77 -16.95 -6.45
CA ASN A 240 -16.39 -17.39 -6.33
C ASN A 240 -15.55 -16.29 -5.69
N ILE A 241 -14.74 -16.65 -4.70
CA ILE A 241 -13.80 -15.74 -4.02
C ILE A 241 -12.43 -16.41 -3.97
N GLN A 242 -11.41 -15.68 -4.41
CA GLN A 242 -10.04 -16.16 -4.46
C GLN A 242 -9.07 -15.10 -3.95
N VAL A 243 -8.16 -15.48 -3.05
CA VAL A 243 -6.96 -14.69 -2.79
C VAL A 243 -6.03 -14.92 -3.97
N ARG A 244 -5.76 -13.90 -4.75
CA ARG A 244 -4.97 -14.02 -5.98
C ARG A 244 -3.49 -13.90 -5.74
N ARG A 245 -3.09 -12.84 -5.06
CA ARG A 245 -1.71 -12.51 -4.77
C ARG A 245 -1.60 -11.61 -3.55
N PHE A 246 -0.46 -11.64 -2.92
CA PHE A 246 -0.13 -10.71 -1.84
C PHE A 246 1.36 -10.34 -1.91
N GLU A 247 1.71 -9.27 -1.21
CA GLU A 247 3.07 -8.86 -0.96
C GLU A 247 3.20 -8.48 0.51
N ARG A 248 4.30 -8.87 1.15
CA ARG A 248 4.59 -8.52 2.53
C ARG A 248 5.98 -7.94 2.63
N TYR A 249 6.10 -6.77 3.24
CA TYR A 249 7.38 -6.12 3.52
C TYR A 249 7.62 -6.05 5.01
N ASN A 250 8.76 -6.60 5.43
CA ASN A 250 9.35 -6.33 6.72
C ASN A 250 10.42 -5.25 6.54
N LEU A 251 10.34 -4.19 7.32
CA LEU A 251 11.27 -3.08 7.25
C LEU A 251 12.71 -3.55 7.48
N GLY A 252 13.61 -3.17 6.57
CA GLY A 252 15.03 -3.48 6.68
C GLY A 252 15.39 -4.97 6.47
N GLU A 253 14.46 -5.79 5.98
CA GLU A 253 14.70 -7.20 5.71
C GLU A 253 15.87 -7.39 4.72
N GLY A 254 16.88 -8.22 5.12
CA GLY A 254 18.08 -8.45 4.31
C GLY A 254 19.11 -7.31 4.31
N ILE A 255 18.89 -6.21 5.04
CA ILE A 255 19.91 -5.21 5.28
C ILE A 255 20.75 -5.68 6.49
N ALA A 256 22.05 -5.90 6.29
CA ALA A 256 22.96 -6.15 7.40
C ALA A 256 23.01 -4.91 8.30
N LYS A 257 22.29 -4.94 9.41
CA LYS A 257 22.47 -3.94 10.47
C LYS A 257 23.90 -4.12 10.97
N LYS A 258 24.74 -3.08 10.90
CA LYS A 258 25.90 -3.02 11.77
C LYS A 258 25.34 -3.13 13.18
N GLU A 259 25.62 -4.20 13.87
CA GLU A 259 25.57 -4.20 15.33
C GLU A 259 26.62 -3.17 15.75
N GLU A 260 26.17 -1.92 15.90
CA GLU A 260 26.97 -0.89 16.53
C GLU A 260 27.04 -1.32 17.98
N ASP A 261 28.17 -1.92 18.35
CA ASP A 261 28.55 -2.05 19.75
C ASP A 261 28.75 -0.63 20.27
N PHE A 262 27.64 -0.03 20.71
CA PHE A 262 27.56 1.35 21.20
C PHE A 262 28.62 1.59 22.28
N ALA A 263 29.00 0.54 23.01
CA ALA A 263 30.07 0.59 24.00
C ALA A 263 31.44 0.75 23.32
N ALA A 264 31.71 0.03 22.23
CA ALA A 264 32.96 0.15 21.49
C ALA A 264 33.05 1.49 20.74
N GLU A 265 31.94 2.00 20.22
CA GLU A 265 31.92 3.28 19.51
C GLU A 265 32.08 4.47 20.46
N VAL A 266 31.41 4.46 21.64
CA VAL A 266 31.62 5.45 22.69
C VAL A 266 33.06 5.40 23.20
N GLU A 267 33.65 4.22 23.32
CA GLU A 267 35.05 4.05 23.72
C GLU A 267 36.01 4.57 22.64
N ALA A 268 35.73 4.31 21.35
CA ALA A 268 36.50 4.85 20.24
C ALA A 268 36.38 6.37 20.11
N GLN A 269 35.18 6.94 20.28
CA GLN A 269 34.97 8.38 20.29
C GLN A 269 35.63 9.05 21.50
N SER A 270 35.56 8.44 22.67
CA SER A 270 36.23 8.97 23.88
C SER A 270 37.76 8.94 23.72
N LYS A 271 38.33 7.89 23.13
CA LYS A 271 39.75 7.79 22.79
C LYS A 271 40.15 8.83 21.73
N ALA A 272 39.34 9.04 20.71
CA ALA A 272 39.59 10.04 19.66
C ALA A 272 39.49 11.49 20.23
N MET A 273 38.55 11.75 21.14
CA MET A 273 38.48 13.04 21.85
C MET A 273 39.66 13.24 22.79
N ALA A 274 40.10 12.18 23.50
CA ALA A 274 41.26 12.23 24.37
C ALA A 274 42.56 12.45 23.56
N ALA A 275 42.70 11.81 22.38
CA ALA A 275 43.83 12.02 21.48
C ALA A 275 43.87 13.46 20.93
N LYS A 276 42.73 14.02 20.47
CA LYS A 276 42.62 15.42 20.05
C LYS A 276 42.84 16.43 21.17
N ALA A 277 42.52 16.05 22.42
CA ALA A 277 42.81 16.88 23.59
C ALA A 277 44.28 16.83 24.01
N ALA A 278 44.97 15.70 23.73
CA ALA A 278 46.41 15.54 23.95
C ALA A 278 47.22 16.31 22.90
N GLU A 279 46.87 16.24 21.61
CA GLU A 279 47.49 17.03 20.53
C GLU A 279 47.37 18.55 20.75
N LYS A 280 46.24 19.01 21.33
CA LYS A 280 46.04 20.43 21.68
C LYS A 280 46.86 20.95 22.83
N LYS A 281 47.51 20.05 23.61
CA LYS A 281 48.36 20.42 24.74
C LYS A 281 49.84 20.61 24.38
N GLU A 282 50.29 20.13 23.19
CA GLU A 282 51.68 20.26 22.75
C GLU A 282 51.94 21.42 21.78
N GLU A 283 50.91 22.07 21.22
CA GLU A 283 51.07 23.28 20.44
C GLU A 283 50.83 24.53 21.29
N ALA A 284 51.89 25.11 21.77
CA ALA A 284 51.94 26.50 22.24
C ALA A 284 51.60 27.46 21.10
N PRO A 285 50.92 28.60 21.37
CA PRO A 285 50.34 29.43 20.34
C PRO A 285 51.43 30.12 19.50
N LYS A 286 51.63 29.65 18.26
CA LYS A 286 52.21 30.45 17.20
C LYS A 286 51.11 31.30 16.61
N GLU A 287 51.24 32.64 16.79
CA GLU A 287 50.45 33.64 16.10
C GLU A 287 50.64 33.45 14.57
N GLU A 288 49.69 32.80 13.92
CA GLU A 288 49.52 32.96 12.48
C GLU A 288 48.71 34.22 12.24
N LYS A 289 49.40 35.20 11.71
CA LYS A 289 48.82 36.41 11.10
C LYS A 289 47.97 35.95 9.92
N ASP A 290 46.67 35.92 10.14
CA ASP A 290 45.66 35.76 9.11
C ASP A 290 45.64 37.06 8.25
N THR A 291 46.29 37.01 7.11
CA THR A 291 46.20 38.03 6.07
C THR A 291 45.12 37.66 5.08
N SER A 292 43.85 37.77 5.49
CA SER A 292 42.74 37.89 4.58
C SER A 292 41.90 39.11 5.00
N ASP A 293 42.21 40.21 4.36
CA ASP A 293 41.50 41.48 4.42
C ASP A 293 40.21 41.34 3.59
N ALA A 294 39.25 40.58 4.10
CA ALA A 294 37.87 40.60 3.63
C ALA A 294 37.02 41.28 4.72
N PRO A 295 36.18 42.26 4.40
CA PRO A 295 35.36 42.94 5.37
C PRO A 295 34.47 41.91 6.09
N LYS A 296 34.68 41.72 7.40
CA LYS A 296 33.82 40.92 8.25
C LYS A 296 32.45 41.58 8.27
N VAL A 297 31.54 41.08 7.45
CA VAL A 297 30.14 41.48 7.46
C VAL A 297 29.56 41.05 8.83
N GLU A 298 29.21 42.03 9.65
CA GLU A 298 28.52 41.76 10.93
C GLU A 298 27.15 41.15 10.62
N VAL A 299 26.99 39.89 10.96
CA VAL A 299 25.72 39.16 10.76
C VAL A 299 24.82 39.41 11.94
N SER A 300 23.68 40.08 11.74
CA SER A 300 22.67 40.31 12.75
C SER A 300 22.04 39.03 13.25
N ALA A 301 21.95 38.86 14.56
CA ALA A 301 21.26 37.72 15.20
C ALA A 301 19.79 37.59 14.75
N LYS A 302 19.15 38.72 14.38
CA LYS A 302 17.79 38.73 13.83
C LYS A 302 17.71 38.06 12.48
N LEU A 303 18.63 38.37 11.57
CA LEU A 303 18.69 37.75 10.22
C LEU A 303 19.01 36.25 10.32
N VAL A 304 19.88 35.84 11.26
CA VAL A 304 20.18 34.42 11.50
C VAL A 304 18.93 33.67 11.96
N LYS A 305 18.14 34.27 12.85
CA LYS A 305 16.88 33.67 13.35
C LYS A 305 15.83 33.58 12.24
N GLU A 306 15.73 34.62 11.42
CA GLU A 306 14.79 34.67 10.28
C GLU A 306 15.18 33.63 9.19
N LEU A 307 16.47 33.59 8.81
CA LEU A 307 16.97 32.59 7.88
C LEU A 307 16.80 31.17 8.40
N ARG A 308 17.03 30.95 9.71
CA ARG A 308 16.79 29.62 10.32
C ARG A 308 15.32 29.23 10.30
N ALA A 309 14.40 30.15 10.58
CA ALA A 309 12.97 29.90 10.52
C ALA A 309 12.52 29.56 9.08
N ALA A 310 13.15 30.19 8.08
CA ALA A 310 12.81 29.99 6.68
C ALA A 310 13.49 28.76 6.02
N SER A 311 14.71 28.38 6.48
CA SER A 311 15.51 27.31 5.86
C SER A 311 15.59 26.01 6.66
N GLY A 312 15.22 26.04 7.96
CA GLY A 312 15.40 24.89 8.87
C GLY A 312 16.86 24.55 9.21
N ALA A 313 17.85 25.26 8.63
CA ALA A 313 19.26 24.95 8.78
C ALA A 313 19.82 25.29 10.18
N GLY A 314 20.98 24.70 10.53
CA GLY A 314 21.65 24.97 11.79
C GLY A 314 22.05 26.43 11.95
N MET A 315 22.04 26.96 13.17
CA MET A 315 22.34 28.38 13.47
C MET A 315 23.71 28.83 12.95
N MET A 316 24.72 27.95 13.03
CA MET A 316 26.07 28.24 12.54
C MET A 316 26.15 28.26 11.01
N ASP A 317 25.38 27.39 10.33
CA ASP A 317 25.29 27.37 8.88
C ASP A 317 24.56 28.59 8.35
N CYS A 318 23.46 28.99 9.01
CA CYS A 318 22.77 30.25 8.69
C CYS A 318 23.69 31.47 8.86
N LYS A 319 24.48 31.51 9.95
CA LYS A 319 25.44 32.61 10.17
C LYS A 319 26.51 32.65 9.08
N LYS A 320 27.08 31.49 8.69
CA LYS A 320 28.08 31.40 7.60
C LYS A 320 27.46 31.80 6.26
N ALA A 321 26.26 31.28 5.96
CA ALA A 321 25.58 31.62 4.71
C ALA A 321 25.29 33.12 4.58
N LEU A 322 24.86 33.79 5.65
CA LEU A 322 24.66 35.25 5.65
C LEU A 322 25.98 36.03 5.50
N ALA A 323 27.05 35.56 6.16
CA ALA A 323 28.36 36.18 6.04
C ALA A 323 28.93 36.10 4.59
N GLU A 324 28.74 34.93 3.94
CA GLU A 324 29.21 34.69 2.56
C GLU A 324 28.36 35.40 1.50
N ASN A 325 27.09 35.72 1.82
CA ASN A 325 26.15 36.38 0.91
C ASN A 325 25.77 37.81 1.34
N ASN A 326 26.66 38.51 2.06
CA ASN A 326 26.49 39.91 2.45
C ASN A 326 25.17 40.26 3.16
N ASN A 327 24.66 39.34 4.02
CA ASN A 327 23.40 39.47 4.72
C ASN A 327 22.14 39.44 3.82
N ASP A 328 22.26 39.02 2.57
CA ASP A 328 21.12 38.77 1.69
C ASP A 328 20.47 37.43 2.06
N ILE A 329 19.21 37.47 2.51
CA ILE A 329 18.47 36.30 2.97
C ILE A 329 18.14 35.34 1.83
N GLU A 330 17.78 35.84 0.64
CA GLU A 330 17.45 35.01 -0.49
C GLU A 330 18.68 34.29 -1.04
N ALA A 331 19.77 35.02 -1.26
CA ALA A 331 21.06 34.46 -1.66
C ALA A 331 21.60 33.46 -0.63
N ALA A 332 21.42 33.73 0.67
CA ALA A 332 21.81 32.82 1.74
C ALA A 332 20.92 31.56 1.80
N LYS A 333 19.63 31.64 1.47
CA LYS A 333 18.75 30.46 1.31
C LYS A 333 19.22 29.57 0.16
N ASP A 334 19.50 30.16 -0.99
CA ASP A 334 20.00 29.43 -2.16
C ASP A 334 21.36 28.78 -1.90
N PHE A 335 22.25 29.47 -1.19
CA PHE A 335 23.54 28.93 -0.75
C PHE A 335 23.35 27.74 0.19
N LEU A 336 22.47 27.85 1.18
CA LEU A 336 22.15 26.75 2.12
C LEU A 336 21.52 25.56 1.39
N LYS A 337 20.64 25.81 0.42
CA LYS A 337 20.02 24.77 -0.40
C LYS A 337 21.07 24.01 -1.22
N LYS A 338 21.98 24.74 -1.91
CA LYS A 338 23.10 24.13 -2.67
C LYS A 338 24.02 23.31 -1.76
N LYS A 339 24.38 23.87 -0.58
CA LYS A 339 25.21 23.19 0.41
C LYS A 339 24.52 21.96 1.00
N GLY A 340 23.21 22.04 1.25
CA GLY A 340 22.38 20.94 1.71
C GLY A 340 22.35 19.78 0.70
N LEU A 341 22.14 20.09 -0.59
CA LEU A 341 22.16 19.11 -1.67
C LEU A 341 23.54 18.42 -1.79
N ALA A 342 24.65 19.17 -1.73
CA ALA A 342 25.99 18.60 -1.73
C ALA A 342 26.30 17.76 -0.48
N SER A 343 25.64 18.06 0.65
CA SER A 343 25.71 17.24 1.87
C SER A 343 24.84 15.96 1.75
N ALA A 344 23.71 16.02 1.04
CA ALA A 344 22.86 14.87 0.78
C ALA A 344 23.62 13.79 -0.01
N ASP A 345 24.36 14.17 -1.06
CA ASP A 345 25.16 13.23 -1.86
C ASP A 345 26.23 12.50 -1.01
N LYS A 346 26.81 13.17 -0.01
CA LYS A 346 27.76 12.54 0.94
C LYS A 346 27.10 11.58 1.91
N LYS A 347 25.81 11.74 2.17
CA LYS A 347 25.04 10.87 3.08
C LYS A 347 24.44 9.67 2.37
N ALA A 348 24.25 9.75 1.04
CA ALA A 348 23.64 8.68 0.24
C ALA A 348 24.31 7.30 0.39
N GLY A 349 25.61 7.26 0.74
CA GLY A 349 26.34 6.03 1.01
C GLY A 349 26.19 5.46 2.43
N ARG A 350 25.41 6.09 3.33
CA ARG A 350 25.22 5.59 4.67
C ARG A 350 24.14 4.52 4.72
N ILE A 351 24.30 3.56 5.63
CA ILE A 351 23.33 2.47 5.80
C ILE A 351 22.03 3.05 6.37
N ALA A 352 20.93 2.84 5.67
CA ALA A 352 19.58 3.18 6.08
C ALA A 352 18.79 1.89 6.30
N ALA A 353 18.74 1.41 7.54
CA ALA A 353 18.10 0.13 7.91
C ALA A 353 16.81 0.31 8.73
N GLU A 354 16.57 1.50 9.26
CA GLU A 354 15.31 1.91 9.86
C GLU A 354 14.42 2.62 8.82
N GLY A 355 13.24 3.09 9.19
CA GLY A 355 12.33 3.77 8.25
C GLY A 355 10.87 3.39 8.46
N ALA A 356 10.10 3.33 7.38
CA ALA A 356 8.70 2.92 7.42
C ALA A 356 8.26 2.19 6.16
N VAL A 357 7.35 1.24 6.35
CA VAL A 357 6.52 0.67 5.30
C VAL A 357 5.18 1.40 5.32
N ALA A 358 4.77 1.89 4.17
CA ALA A 358 3.48 2.56 3.99
C ALA A 358 2.72 1.99 2.80
N SER A 359 1.43 2.25 2.79
CA SER A 359 0.54 1.83 1.71
C SER A 359 -0.37 2.96 1.27
N TYR A 360 -0.80 2.90 0.03
CA TYR A 360 -1.84 3.75 -0.52
C TYR A 360 -2.86 2.88 -1.25
N ILE A 361 -4.13 3.00 -0.85
CA ILE A 361 -5.25 2.37 -1.56
C ILE A 361 -6.07 3.47 -2.23
N HIS A 362 -6.18 3.39 -3.54
CA HIS A 362 -6.97 4.35 -4.29
C HIS A 362 -8.47 4.14 -4.06
N ALA A 363 -9.25 5.23 -4.16
CA ALA A 363 -10.69 5.17 -3.98
C ALA A 363 -11.33 4.07 -4.86
N GLY A 364 -12.16 3.23 -4.26
CA GLY A 364 -12.77 2.07 -4.92
C GLY A 364 -11.94 0.79 -4.84
N SER A 365 -10.80 0.78 -4.13
CA SER A 365 -9.97 -0.42 -3.84
C SER A 365 -9.54 -1.22 -5.08
N ARG A 366 -9.40 -0.55 -6.24
CA ARG A 366 -8.97 -1.18 -7.51
C ARG A 366 -7.47 -1.04 -7.76
N LEU A 367 -6.81 -0.18 -7.01
CA LEU A 367 -5.38 0.09 -7.09
C LEU A 367 -4.82 0.20 -5.68
N GLY A 368 -3.78 -0.54 -5.41
CA GLY A 368 -3.05 -0.49 -4.14
C GLY A 368 -1.54 -0.44 -4.37
N VAL A 369 -0.87 0.26 -3.48
CA VAL A 369 0.59 0.39 -3.44
C VAL A 369 1.09 0.07 -2.04
N LEU A 370 2.20 -0.65 -1.99
CA LEU A 370 3.01 -0.86 -0.79
C LEU A 370 4.42 -0.35 -1.09
N VAL A 371 4.99 0.44 -0.20
CA VAL A 371 6.32 1.02 -0.36
C VAL A 371 7.12 0.93 0.93
N GLU A 372 8.42 0.63 0.80
CA GLU A 372 9.40 0.68 1.89
C GLU A 372 10.35 1.84 1.64
N VAL A 373 10.39 2.78 2.60
CA VAL A 373 11.32 3.92 2.60
C VAL A 373 12.19 3.83 3.84
N ASN A 374 13.48 3.80 3.63
CA ASN A 374 14.47 3.62 4.69
C ASN A 374 15.13 4.94 5.07
N CYS A 375 15.50 5.07 6.35
CA CYS A 375 16.31 6.14 6.91
C CYS A 375 17.34 5.57 7.90
N GLU A 376 18.22 6.42 8.43
CA GLU A 376 19.30 5.96 9.32
C GLU A 376 18.77 5.57 10.71
N THR A 377 17.81 6.34 11.27
CA THR A 377 17.32 6.15 12.64
C THR A 377 15.79 6.01 12.73
N ASP A 378 15.34 5.31 13.77
CA ASP A 378 13.93 5.17 14.10
C ASP A 378 13.30 6.51 14.59
N PHE A 379 14.13 7.42 15.09
CA PHE A 379 13.69 8.77 15.49
C PHE A 379 13.19 9.56 14.27
N VAL A 380 13.94 9.56 13.18
CA VAL A 380 13.53 10.19 11.92
C VAL A 380 12.31 9.48 11.33
N ALA A 381 12.28 8.14 11.37
CA ALA A 381 11.15 7.36 10.88
C ALA A 381 9.80 7.73 11.54
N ARG A 382 9.83 8.18 12.79
CA ARG A 382 8.62 8.64 13.52
C ARG A 382 8.26 10.09 13.26
N GLY A 383 9.17 10.87 12.64
CA GLY A 383 8.98 12.28 12.35
C GLY A 383 7.88 12.54 11.32
N ASP A 384 7.11 13.61 11.50
CA ASP A 384 5.98 13.93 10.61
C ASP A 384 6.42 14.22 9.18
N LYS A 385 7.54 14.92 8.98
CA LYS A 385 8.12 15.20 7.65
C LYS A 385 8.50 13.93 6.89
N PHE A 386 9.07 12.95 7.59
CA PHE A 386 9.41 11.67 6.98
C PHE A 386 8.15 10.88 6.61
N LYS A 387 7.15 10.84 7.48
CA LYS A 387 5.86 10.17 7.21
C LYS A 387 5.12 10.81 6.04
N GLU A 388 5.15 12.15 5.95
CA GLU A 388 4.58 12.88 4.82
C GLU A 388 5.26 12.47 3.52
N LEU A 389 6.61 12.47 3.50
CA LEU A 389 7.39 12.01 2.34
C LEU A 389 7.03 10.58 1.93
N VAL A 390 6.95 9.65 2.88
CA VAL A 390 6.62 8.24 2.62
C VAL A 390 5.22 8.09 2.02
N ASN A 391 4.24 8.81 2.55
CA ASN A 391 2.88 8.82 2.00
C ASN A 391 2.84 9.44 0.59
N ASP A 392 3.61 10.49 0.36
CA ASP A 392 3.73 11.12 -0.95
C ASP A 392 4.34 10.17 -1.98
N MET A 393 5.34 9.38 -1.59
CA MET A 393 5.92 8.36 -2.46
C MET A 393 4.92 7.25 -2.80
N ALA A 394 4.11 6.82 -1.85
CA ALA A 394 3.05 5.85 -2.11
C ALA A 394 2.01 6.39 -3.12
N MET A 395 1.60 7.66 -2.99
CA MET A 395 0.71 8.32 -3.95
C MET A 395 1.37 8.52 -5.31
N GLN A 396 2.65 8.88 -5.36
CA GLN A 396 3.43 9.02 -6.60
C GLN A 396 3.44 7.73 -7.40
N ILE A 397 3.73 6.60 -6.74
CA ILE A 397 3.75 5.27 -7.37
C ILE A 397 2.35 4.89 -7.89
N ALA A 398 1.31 5.23 -7.15
CA ALA A 398 -0.06 4.98 -7.57
C ALA A 398 -0.45 5.79 -8.82
N ALA A 399 0.03 7.03 -8.92
CA ALA A 399 -0.29 7.95 -10.01
C ALA A 399 0.45 7.63 -11.33
N CYS A 400 1.57 6.91 -11.27
CA CYS A 400 2.43 6.64 -12.43
C CYS A 400 2.40 5.15 -12.80
N PRO A 401 1.52 4.72 -13.72
CA PRO A 401 1.36 3.31 -14.08
C PRO A 401 2.58 2.68 -14.76
N GLN A 402 3.44 3.47 -15.38
CA GLN A 402 4.62 3.01 -16.12
C GLN A 402 5.80 2.62 -15.22
N ILE A 403 5.75 2.93 -13.92
CA ILE A 403 6.87 2.67 -13.00
C ILE A 403 6.89 1.20 -12.61
N GLU A 404 8.04 0.55 -12.78
CA GLU A 404 8.29 -0.84 -12.38
C GLU A 404 9.45 -0.99 -11.41
N VAL A 405 10.41 -0.05 -11.41
CA VAL A 405 11.63 -0.07 -10.59
C VAL A 405 11.85 1.24 -9.86
N VAL A 406 12.72 1.24 -8.86
CA VAL A 406 13.05 2.45 -8.10
C VAL A 406 14.01 3.35 -8.86
N ALA A 407 15.13 2.81 -9.33
CA ALA A 407 16.17 3.53 -10.06
C ALA A 407 16.40 2.90 -11.45
N VAL A 408 17.05 3.64 -12.35
CA VAL A 408 17.37 3.14 -13.70
C VAL A 408 18.29 1.91 -13.63
N GLU A 409 19.17 1.87 -12.63
CA GLU A 409 20.11 0.77 -12.40
C GLU A 409 19.42 -0.54 -11.97
N ASP A 410 18.17 -0.44 -11.48
CA ASP A 410 17.37 -1.61 -11.06
C ASP A 410 16.65 -2.28 -12.25
N VAL A 411 16.69 -1.68 -13.44
CA VAL A 411 16.08 -2.26 -14.64
C VAL A 411 16.87 -3.50 -15.05
N SER A 412 16.25 -4.66 -14.93
CA SER A 412 16.91 -5.93 -15.28
C SER A 412 17.14 -6.07 -16.79
N GLN A 413 18.19 -6.82 -17.17
CA GLN A 413 18.47 -7.09 -18.58
C GLN A 413 17.27 -7.79 -19.27
N ALA A 414 16.57 -8.65 -18.56
CA ALA A 414 15.39 -9.33 -19.09
C ALA A 414 14.23 -8.38 -19.42
N MET A 415 14.06 -7.28 -18.64
CA MET A 415 13.09 -6.22 -18.95
C MET A 415 13.52 -5.46 -20.20
N LEU A 416 14.79 -5.07 -20.29
CA LEU A 416 15.33 -4.38 -21.48
C LEU A 416 15.25 -5.25 -22.74
N ASP A 417 15.49 -6.56 -22.64
CA ASP A 417 15.42 -7.47 -23.78
C ASP A 417 13.98 -7.65 -24.27
N ARG A 418 13.00 -7.66 -23.36
CA ARG A 418 11.58 -7.68 -23.70
C ARG A 418 11.17 -6.41 -24.46
N GLU A 419 11.54 -5.25 -23.92
CA GLU A 419 11.27 -3.96 -24.56
C GLU A 419 12.02 -3.83 -25.90
N ARG A 420 13.24 -4.34 -25.98
CA ARG A 420 14.02 -4.41 -27.23
C ARG A 420 13.30 -5.21 -28.33
N ALA A 421 12.74 -6.35 -27.96
CA ALA A 421 11.98 -7.18 -28.91
C ALA A 421 10.76 -6.40 -29.45
N ILE A 422 10.00 -5.74 -28.55
CA ILE A 422 8.84 -4.93 -28.93
C ILE A 422 9.26 -3.74 -29.83
N GLU A 423 10.35 -3.03 -29.48
CA GLU A 423 10.81 -1.90 -30.25
C GLU A 423 11.29 -2.29 -31.66
N LEU A 424 11.93 -3.46 -31.81
CA LEU A 424 12.41 -3.94 -33.10
C LEU A 424 11.26 -4.28 -34.06
N GLU A 425 10.09 -4.68 -33.55
CA GLU A 425 8.90 -5.01 -34.35
C GLU A 425 8.12 -3.79 -34.84
N LYS A 426 8.46 -2.58 -34.36
CA LYS A 426 7.76 -1.36 -34.76
C LYS A 426 7.96 -1.03 -36.24
N GLU A 427 6.88 -0.71 -36.94
CA GLU A 427 6.86 -0.43 -38.38
C GLU A 427 7.80 0.70 -38.82
N ASP A 428 8.04 1.69 -37.95
CA ASP A 428 8.90 2.83 -38.24
C ASP A 428 10.40 2.47 -38.37
N LEU A 429 10.76 1.28 -37.88
CA LEU A 429 12.11 0.73 -38.00
C LEU A 429 12.27 -0.23 -39.19
N ALA A 430 11.18 -0.78 -39.74
CA ALA A 430 11.22 -1.78 -40.78
C ALA A 430 11.97 -1.34 -42.06
N SER A 431 11.91 -0.06 -42.38
CA SER A 431 12.55 0.54 -43.57
C SER A 431 14.00 0.95 -43.37
N LYS A 432 14.57 0.86 -42.12
CA LYS A 432 15.91 1.36 -41.82
C LYS A 432 16.97 0.27 -41.86
N PRO A 433 18.24 0.59 -42.21
CA PRO A 433 19.35 -0.35 -42.13
C PRO A 433 19.56 -0.87 -40.69
N GLU A 434 19.98 -2.13 -40.56
CA GLU A 434 20.14 -2.85 -39.29
C GLU A 434 20.97 -2.09 -38.25
N ALA A 435 22.15 -1.59 -38.65
CA ALA A 435 23.03 -0.79 -37.78
C ALA A 435 22.39 0.53 -37.29
N MET A 436 21.43 1.09 -38.05
CA MET A 436 20.66 2.26 -37.62
C MET A 436 19.53 1.88 -36.67
N ARG A 437 18.88 0.71 -36.92
CA ARG A 437 17.81 0.20 -36.03
C ARG A 437 18.36 -0.03 -34.64
N GLU A 438 19.50 -0.72 -34.50
CA GLU A 438 20.12 -0.98 -33.20
C GLU A 438 20.40 0.30 -32.40
N LYS A 439 20.99 1.33 -33.04
CA LYS A 439 21.25 2.62 -32.36
C LYS A 439 19.98 3.35 -31.93
N ILE A 440 18.93 3.27 -32.75
CA ILE A 440 17.64 3.89 -32.43
C ILE A 440 16.99 3.16 -31.27
N VAL A 441 17.00 1.81 -31.30
CA VAL A 441 16.45 0.98 -30.23
C VAL A 441 17.20 1.21 -28.92
N GLU A 442 18.54 1.24 -28.95
CA GLU A 442 19.34 1.54 -27.76
C GLU A 442 19.01 2.91 -27.16
N GLY A 443 18.87 3.95 -28.00
CA GLY A 443 18.45 5.27 -27.56
C GLY A 443 17.01 5.32 -27.01
N ARG A 444 16.10 4.46 -27.52
CA ARG A 444 14.73 4.32 -27.01
C ARG A 444 14.71 3.56 -25.70
N LEU A 445 15.47 2.45 -25.60
CA LEU A 445 15.61 1.69 -24.36
C LEU A 445 16.11 2.55 -23.20
N GLY A 446 17.08 3.46 -23.44
CA GLY A 446 17.51 4.40 -22.43
C GLY A 446 16.43 5.39 -21.98
N LYS A 447 15.44 5.72 -22.82
CA LYS A 447 14.28 6.53 -22.43
C LYS A 447 13.24 5.68 -21.67
N ILE A 448 12.96 4.48 -22.17
CA ILE A 448 12.04 3.54 -21.52
C ILE A 448 12.53 3.21 -20.11
N ALA A 449 13.83 2.93 -19.95
CA ALA A 449 14.41 2.69 -18.63
C ALA A 449 14.19 3.84 -17.65
N LYS A 450 14.27 5.10 -18.12
CA LYS A 450 13.95 6.27 -17.31
C LYS A 450 12.46 6.41 -17.01
N GLU A 451 11.61 6.06 -17.97
CA GLU A 451 10.15 6.06 -17.80
C GLU A 451 9.71 4.98 -16.80
N MET A 452 10.42 3.86 -16.73
CA MET A 452 10.18 2.78 -15.77
C MET A 452 10.71 3.08 -14.36
N ALA A 453 11.65 4.01 -14.21
CA ALA A 453 12.30 4.35 -12.94
C ALA A 453 11.54 5.43 -12.17
N LEU A 454 11.20 5.16 -10.91
CA LEU A 454 10.48 6.09 -10.02
C LEU A 454 11.24 7.39 -9.79
N LEU A 455 12.55 7.30 -9.58
CA LEU A 455 13.40 8.46 -9.24
C LEU A 455 13.47 9.51 -10.37
N GLU A 456 13.31 9.09 -11.62
CA GLU A 456 13.35 9.95 -12.81
C GLU A 456 12.00 10.64 -13.10
N GLN A 457 10.91 10.21 -12.44
CA GLN A 457 9.58 10.78 -12.67
C GLN A 457 9.46 12.19 -12.12
N ALA A 458 8.63 12.99 -12.80
CA ALA A 458 8.19 14.27 -12.27
C ALA A 458 7.33 14.06 -11.01
N TYR A 459 7.59 14.83 -9.97
CA TYR A 459 6.88 14.71 -8.71
C TYR A 459 5.44 15.25 -8.83
N ILE A 460 4.44 14.47 -8.41
CA ILE A 460 3.01 14.78 -8.61
C ILE A 460 2.55 16.08 -7.94
N LYS A 461 3.14 16.46 -6.81
CA LYS A 461 2.80 17.72 -6.11
C LYS A 461 3.53 18.94 -6.67
N ASP A 462 4.67 18.73 -7.35
CA ASP A 462 5.50 19.79 -7.95
C ASP A 462 6.25 19.24 -9.16
N THR A 463 5.60 19.31 -10.33
CA THR A 463 6.13 18.76 -11.59
C THR A 463 7.40 19.45 -12.10
N SER A 464 7.84 20.53 -11.47
CA SER A 464 9.13 21.19 -11.77
C SER A 464 10.33 20.42 -11.20
N LYS A 465 10.11 19.41 -10.36
CA LYS A 465 11.14 18.60 -9.71
C LYS A 465 10.94 17.13 -10.01
N THR A 466 12.03 16.39 -10.06
CA THR A 466 11.97 14.92 -10.07
C THR A 466 11.82 14.37 -8.65
N VAL A 467 11.36 13.12 -8.55
CA VAL A 467 11.29 12.40 -7.27
C VAL A 467 12.68 12.35 -6.60
N ALA A 468 13.74 12.10 -7.38
CA ALA A 468 15.12 12.12 -6.88
C ALA A 468 15.50 13.46 -6.24
N GLU A 469 15.11 14.58 -6.86
CA GLU A 469 15.36 15.91 -6.30
C GLU A 469 14.58 16.18 -5.02
N VAL A 470 13.36 15.69 -4.92
CA VAL A 470 12.53 15.78 -3.69
C VAL A 470 13.17 14.98 -2.56
N ILE A 471 13.63 13.75 -2.81
CA ILE A 471 14.33 12.94 -1.81
C ILE A 471 15.63 13.62 -1.36
N LYS A 472 16.44 14.12 -2.29
CA LYS A 472 17.66 14.88 -1.96
C LYS A 472 17.36 16.12 -1.11
N ALA A 473 16.29 16.85 -1.41
CA ALA A 473 15.85 17.98 -0.61
C ALA A 473 15.45 17.56 0.80
N SER A 474 14.74 16.45 0.92
CA SER A 474 14.34 15.87 2.22
C SER A 474 15.54 15.41 3.04
N ILE A 475 16.55 14.78 2.42
CA ILE A 475 17.83 14.42 3.06
C ILE A 475 18.58 15.68 3.56
N ALA A 476 18.56 16.76 2.77
CA ALA A 476 19.18 18.02 3.15
C ALA A 476 18.48 18.66 4.36
N GLU A 477 17.15 18.59 4.42
CA GLU A 477 16.32 19.16 5.47
C GLU A 477 16.33 18.32 6.76
N ILE A 478 16.11 17.01 6.65
CA ILE A 478 16.04 16.08 7.78
C ILE A 478 17.42 15.79 8.35
N GLY A 479 18.43 15.67 7.49
CA GLY A 479 19.82 15.48 7.90
C GLY A 479 20.29 14.05 7.89
N GLU A 480 19.46 13.08 7.54
CA GLU A 480 19.77 11.66 7.41
C GLU A 480 19.66 11.17 5.97
N ASN A 481 20.31 10.05 5.65
CA ASN A 481 20.09 9.35 4.39
C ASN A 481 18.66 8.81 4.32
N ILE A 482 17.99 9.02 3.20
CA ILE A 482 16.65 8.52 2.94
C ILE A 482 16.67 7.84 1.57
N GLN A 483 16.18 6.60 1.52
CA GLN A 483 16.14 5.81 0.30
C GLN A 483 14.79 5.12 0.15
N ILE A 484 14.20 5.19 -1.04
CA ILE A 484 13.12 4.28 -1.42
C ILE A 484 13.79 2.97 -1.76
N ARG A 485 13.46 1.91 -1.01
CA ARG A 485 14.10 0.61 -1.20
C ARG A 485 13.40 -0.26 -2.21
N ARG A 486 12.09 -0.40 -2.05
CA ARG A 486 11.24 -1.23 -2.89
C ARG A 486 9.79 -0.78 -2.81
N PHE A 487 9.03 -1.13 -3.81
CA PHE A 487 7.59 -0.93 -3.82
C PHE A 487 6.90 -2.07 -4.58
N LYS A 488 5.61 -2.20 -4.36
CA LYS A 488 4.73 -3.06 -5.14
C LYS A 488 3.44 -2.34 -5.43
N ARG A 489 2.95 -2.47 -6.65
CA ARG A 489 1.68 -1.92 -7.09
C ARG A 489 0.81 -3.05 -7.60
N PHE A 490 -0.42 -3.14 -7.08
CA PHE A 490 -1.44 -4.06 -7.56
C PHE A 490 -2.56 -3.29 -8.22
N VAL A 491 -2.91 -3.70 -9.42
CA VAL A 491 -4.13 -3.28 -10.12
C VAL A 491 -5.08 -4.47 -10.12
N LEU A 492 -6.30 -4.25 -9.65
CA LEU A 492 -7.30 -5.29 -9.53
C LEU A 492 -7.60 -5.94 -10.88
N GLY A 493 -7.53 -7.28 -10.93
CA GLY A 493 -7.82 -8.05 -12.13
C GLY A 493 -6.80 -7.92 -13.25
N GLU A 494 -5.64 -7.33 -13.00
CA GLU A 494 -4.56 -7.17 -13.98
C GLU A 494 -4.11 -8.54 -14.52
N GLY A 495 -4.13 -8.72 -15.87
CA GLY A 495 -3.77 -9.98 -16.53
C GLY A 495 -4.87 -11.07 -16.48
N ILE A 496 -6.05 -10.80 -15.94
CA ILE A 496 -7.20 -11.69 -16.06
C ILE A 496 -7.99 -11.31 -17.32
N GLU A 497 -8.12 -12.24 -18.24
CA GLU A 497 -9.01 -12.06 -19.38
C GLU A 497 -10.46 -12.00 -18.90
N LYS A 498 -11.04 -10.78 -18.92
CA LYS A 498 -12.47 -10.63 -18.71
C LYS A 498 -13.17 -11.21 -19.94
N LYS A 499 -14.02 -12.25 -19.76
CA LYS A 499 -15.02 -12.54 -20.77
C LYS A 499 -15.80 -11.25 -21.00
N GLN A 500 -15.65 -10.65 -22.18
CA GLN A 500 -16.65 -9.68 -22.64
C GLN A 500 -17.94 -10.48 -22.82
N GLU A 501 -18.77 -10.49 -21.77
CA GLU A 501 -20.14 -10.95 -21.92
C GLU A 501 -20.80 -9.89 -22.80
N ASP A 502 -21.00 -10.24 -24.05
CA ASP A 502 -21.85 -9.46 -24.94
C ASP A 502 -23.29 -9.64 -24.45
N PHE A 503 -23.64 -8.76 -23.48
CA PHE A 503 -24.94 -8.75 -22.82
C PHE A 503 -26.09 -8.67 -23.86
N ALA A 504 -25.81 -8.08 -25.02
CA ALA A 504 -26.76 -8.03 -26.13
C ALA A 504 -26.95 -9.42 -26.78
N ALA A 505 -25.87 -10.19 -26.94
CA ALA A 505 -25.92 -11.55 -27.46
C ALA A 505 -26.57 -12.53 -26.47
N GLU A 506 -26.31 -12.37 -25.17
CA GLU A 506 -26.90 -13.20 -24.13
C GLU A 506 -28.40 -12.93 -23.96
N VAL A 507 -28.82 -11.66 -23.95
CA VAL A 507 -30.24 -11.29 -23.95
C VAL A 507 -30.93 -11.74 -25.23
N ALA A 508 -30.28 -11.68 -26.39
CA ALA A 508 -30.83 -12.21 -27.65
C ALA A 508 -31.01 -13.73 -27.59
N ALA A 509 -30.05 -14.47 -27.01
CA ALA A 509 -30.14 -15.92 -26.82
C ALA A 509 -31.25 -16.29 -25.81
N GLN A 510 -31.44 -15.53 -24.71
CA GLN A 510 -32.49 -15.79 -23.73
C GLN A 510 -33.89 -15.38 -24.24
N THR A 511 -34.01 -14.38 -25.11
CA THR A 511 -35.29 -13.90 -25.64
C THR A 511 -35.72 -14.67 -26.90
N GLY A 512 -34.93 -15.62 -27.39
CA GLY A 512 -35.28 -16.47 -28.53
C GLY A 512 -35.48 -15.71 -29.86
N LYS A 513 -34.93 -14.52 -30.00
CA LYS A 513 -34.89 -13.74 -31.24
C LYS A 513 -33.50 -13.92 -31.85
N ALA A 514 -33.35 -15.00 -32.62
CA ALA A 514 -32.30 -15.13 -33.60
C ALA A 514 -32.79 -14.57 -34.95
#